data_68ff97a60c630ae80c57bf6d3297a2de
#
_entry.id   68ff97a60c630ae80c57bf6d3297a2de
#
_cell.length_a   1.000
_cell.length_b   1.000
_cell.length_c   1.000
_cell.angle_alpha   90.00
_cell.angle_beta   90.00
_cell.angle_gamma   90.00
#
_symmetry.space_group_name_H-M   'P 1'
#
loop_
_entity.id
_entity.type
_entity.pdbx_description
1 polymer ?
#
loop_
_entity_poly.entity_id
_entity_poly.type
_entity_poly.pdbx_seq_one_letter_code
_entity_poly.pdbx_strand_id
1 'polypeptide(L)'
;GHNNDSEGMVEEMKEFDTTLKILVDYVNKHPETLLVVTADHETGGTAVGYKGHAVGEQVPVHLTFSTKGHTGTVVPIFAYGAGAEKFAGIFKNWEIPGVIEGLMR
;
A
#
# COMPACT_ATOMS: atom_id res chain seq x y z
N GLY A 1 -12.48 0.58 1.95
CA GLY A 1 -12.09 1.95 1.56
C GLY A 1 -13.26 2.78 1.04
N HIS A 2 -14.00 2.33 0.03
CA HIS A 2 -15.07 3.12 -0.64
C HIS A 2 -16.18 3.64 0.28
N ASN A 3 -16.47 2.95 1.36
CA ASN A 3 -17.51 3.36 2.31
C ASN A 3 -17.03 4.35 3.38
N ASN A 4 -15.77 4.79 3.33
CA ASN A 4 -15.13 5.61 4.36
C ASN A 4 -15.29 5.01 5.77
N ASP A 5 -15.17 3.69 5.84
CA ASP A 5 -15.26 2.90 7.07
C ASP A 5 -13.86 2.78 7.69
N SER A 6 -13.61 3.57 8.73
CA SER A 6 -12.31 3.64 9.41
C SER A 6 -11.93 2.32 10.10
N GLU A 7 -12.89 1.66 10.75
CA GLU A 7 -12.64 0.42 11.49
C GLU A 7 -12.37 -0.73 10.52
N GLY A 8 -13.21 -0.87 9.50
CA GLY A 8 -13.02 -1.85 8.44
C GLY A 8 -11.69 -1.68 7.71
N MET A 9 -11.29 -0.44 7.40
CA MET A 9 -9.99 -0.17 6.76
C MET A 9 -8.81 -0.64 7.62
N VAL A 10 -8.85 -0.38 8.93
CA VAL A 10 -7.79 -0.81 9.85
C VAL A 10 -7.71 -2.32 9.94
N GLU A 11 -8.84 -3.01 10.03
CA GLU A 11 -8.86 -4.49 10.08
C GLU A 11 -8.39 -5.12 8.75
N GLU A 12 -8.86 -4.62 7.62
CA GLU A 12 -8.41 -5.06 6.29
C GLU A 12 -6.90 -4.86 6.11
N MET A 13 -6.34 -3.74 6.60
CA MET A 13 -4.89 -3.49 6.55
C MET A 13 -4.10 -4.47 7.42
N LYS A 14 -4.60 -4.88 8.58
CA LYS A 14 -3.97 -5.88 9.42
C LYS A 14 -3.97 -7.27 8.77
N GLU A 15 -5.09 -7.65 8.15
CA GLU A 15 -5.19 -8.90 7.40
C GLU A 15 -4.24 -8.89 6.19
N PHE A 16 -4.15 -7.76 5.50
CA PHE A 16 -3.22 -7.58 4.38
C PHE A 16 -1.76 -7.69 4.83
N ASP A 17 -1.39 -7.07 5.96
CA ASP A 17 -0.04 -7.19 6.54
C ASP A 17 0.32 -8.66 6.83
N THR A 18 -0.62 -9.42 7.38
CA THR A 18 -0.44 -10.86 7.61
C THR A 18 -0.21 -11.63 6.31
N THR A 19 -0.95 -11.30 5.27
CA THR A 19 -0.77 -11.88 3.92
C THR A 19 0.58 -11.52 3.33
N LEU A 20 1.00 -10.26 3.46
CA LEU A 20 2.32 -9.80 2.99
C LEU A 20 3.46 -10.58 3.64
N LYS A 21 3.37 -10.88 4.92
CA LYS A 21 4.38 -11.68 5.61
C LYS A 21 4.54 -13.06 4.96
N ILE A 22 3.45 -13.72 4.62
CA ILE A 22 3.48 -15.03 3.92
C ILE A 22 4.15 -14.90 2.56
N LEU A 23 3.82 -13.84 1.81
CA LEU A 23 4.40 -13.59 0.49
C LEU A 23 5.91 -13.28 0.56
N VAL A 24 6.34 -12.48 1.52
CA VAL A 24 7.76 -12.20 1.76
C VAL A 24 8.51 -13.48 2.13
N ASP A 25 7.95 -14.32 3.00
CA ASP A 25 8.54 -15.61 3.35
C ASP A 25 8.64 -16.54 2.14
N TYR A 26 7.69 -16.48 1.22
CA TYR A 26 7.75 -17.20 -0.05
C TYR A 26 8.91 -16.71 -0.92
N VAL A 27 9.01 -15.39 -1.14
CA VAL A 27 10.09 -14.77 -1.93
C VAL A 27 11.47 -15.12 -1.37
N ASN A 28 11.62 -15.14 -0.05
CA ASN A 28 12.88 -15.52 0.60
C ASN A 28 13.32 -16.97 0.30
N LYS A 29 12.36 -17.84 0.02
CA LYS A 29 12.62 -19.26 -0.35
C LYS A 29 12.73 -19.45 -1.86
N HIS A 30 12.27 -18.47 -2.64
CA HIS A 30 12.23 -18.50 -4.11
C HIS A 30 12.85 -17.22 -4.65
N PRO A 31 14.19 -17.11 -4.70
CA PRO A 31 14.90 -15.87 -5.00
C PRO A 31 14.67 -15.33 -6.43
N GLU A 32 14.10 -16.13 -7.33
CA GLU A 32 13.67 -15.71 -8.66
C GLU A 32 12.32 -15.00 -8.70
N THR A 33 11.65 -14.87 -7.55
CA THR A 33 10.32 -14.27 -7.45
C THR A 33 10.43 -12.77 -7.21
N LEU A 34 9.59 -12.01 -7.87
CA LEU A 34 9.35 -10.59 -7.62
C LEU A 34 7.96 -10.40 -6.98
N LEU A 35 7.93 -9.76 -5.83
CA LEU A 35 6.69 -9.29 -5.19
C LEU A 35 6.55 -7.79 -5.44
N VAL A 36 5.43 -7.37 -6.01
CA VAL A 36 5.05 -5.96 -6.18
C VAL A 36 3.73 -5.71 -5.46
N VAL A 37 3.70 -4.66 -4.65
CA VAL A 37 2.53 -4.24 -3.89
C VAL A 37 2.23 -2.79 -4.20
N THR A 38 1.03 -2.52 -4.69
CA THR A 38 0.57 -1.16 -4.99
C THR A 38 -0.95 -1.11 -4.93
N ALA A 39 -1.52 0.07 -5.14
CA ALA A 39 -2.94 0.27 -5.34
C ALA A 39 -3.20 0.91 -6.70
N ASP A 40 -4.41 0.77 -7.21
CA ASP A 40 -4.87 1.38 -8.45
C ASP A 40 -5.13 2.89 -8.29
N HIS A 41 -5.58 3.33 -7.12
CA HIS A 41 -5.82 4.73 -6.75
C HIS A 41 -5.96 4.90 -5.23
N GLU A 42 -6.00 6.14 -4.80
CA GLU A 42 -6.38 6.57 -3.48
C GLU A 42 -7.91 6.58 -3.34
N THR A 43 -8.44 6.45 -2.13
CA THR A 43 -9.89 6.51 -1.86
C THR A 43 -10.19 7.42 -0.67
N GLY A 44 -11.17 8.30 -0.86
CA GLY A 44 -11.75 9.12 0.19
C GLY A 44 -10.93 10.33 0.60
N GLY A 45 -9.76 10.58 0.03
CA GLY A 45 -8.83 11.56 0.54
C GLY A 45 -8.45 11.26 1.99
N THR A 46 -8.18 9.97 2.26
CA THR A 46 -7.96 9.45 3.61
C THR A 46 -6.69 10.04 4.23
N ALA A 47 -6.80 10.52 5.45
CA ALA A 47 -5.67 10.99 6.24
C ALA A 47 -5.74 10.47 7.68
N VAL A 48 -4.58 10.23 8.29
CA VAL A 48 -4.49 9.93 9.72
C VAL A 48 -4.58 11.24 10.48
N GLY A 49 -5.64 11.37 11.27
CA GLY A 49 -5.91 12.55 12.08
C GLY A 49 -5.28 12.47 13.47
N TYR A 50 -5.14 13.65 14.09
CA TYR A 50 -4.67 13.81 15.46
C TYR A 50 -5.76 14.49 16.30
N LYS A 51 -6.02 13.98 17.50
CA LYS A 51 -7.04 14.50 18.43
C LYS A 51 -6.46 15.19 19.68
N GLY A 52 -5.22 15.65 19.64
CA GLY A 52 -4.63 16.45 20.71
C GLY A 52 -4.30 15.69 21.99
N HIS A 53 -3.72 14.51 21.89
CA HIS A 53 -3.25 13.75 23.05
C HIS A 53 -1.84 14.13 23.48
N ALA A 54 -1.51 13.87 24.73
CA ALA A 54 -0.16 14.10 25.23
C ALA A 54 0.85 13.11 24.60
N VAL A 55 2.10 13.53 24.49
CA VAL A 55 3.19 12.68 23.99
C VAL A 55 3.32 11.43 24.87
N GLY A 56 3.34 10.26 24.25
CA GLY A 56 3.48 8.97 24.93
C GLY A 56 2.17 8.26 25.26
N GLU A 57 1.01 8.88 25.03
CA GLU A 57 -0.28 8.18 25.15
C GLU A 57 -0.55 7.31 23.92
N GLN A 58 -1.02 6.09 24.17
CA GLN A 58 -1.55 5.25 23.10
C GLN A 58 -2.97 5.69 22.77
N VAL A 59 -3.18 6.10 21.53
CA VAL A 59 -4.48 6.55 21.05
C VAL A 59 -4.96 5.70 19.89
N PRO A 60 -6.27 5.47 19.77
CA PRO A 60 -6.82 4.80 18.59
C PRO A 60 -6.50 5.56 17.31
N VAL A 61 -6.27 4.84 16.22
CA VAL A 61 -6.12 5.44 14.89
C VAL A 61 -7.40 6.23 14.57
N HIS A 62 -7.21 7.49 14.20
CA HIS A 62 -8.30 8.35 13.77
C HIS A 62 -8.11 8.67 12.29
N LEU A 63 -9.00 8.16 11.45
CA LEU A 63 -9.04 8.46 10.02
C LEU A 63 -10.03 9.56 9.72
N THR A 64 -9.63 10.48 8.85
CA THR A 64 -10.48 11.51 8.28
C THR A 64 -10.59 11.32 6.78
N PHE A 65 -11.73 11.70 6.21
CA PHE A 65 -12.02 11.60 4.79
C PHE A 65 -12.45 12.95 4.25
N SER A 66 -11.92 13.37 3.11
CA SER A 66 -12.23 14.63 2.49
C SER A 66 -13.28 14.51 1.37
N THR A 67 -13.50 13.30 0.86
CA THR A 67 -14.45 13.03 -0.22
C THR A 67 -15.06 11.63 -0.09
N LYS A 68 -16.13 11.38 -0.82
CA LYS A 68 -16.73 10.05 -1.01
C LYS A 68 -16.24 9.36 -2.30
N GLY A 69 -15.36 10.00 -3.04
CA GLY A 69 -14.77 9.49 -4.28
C GLY A 69 -13.28 9.23 -4.11
N HIS A 70 -12.54 9.41 -5.18
CA HIS A 70 -11.09 9.27 -5.24
C HIS A 70 -10.44 10.64 -5.36
N THR A 71 -9.15 10.71 -5.00
CA THR A 71 -8.33 11.91 -5.22
C THR A 71 -7.18 11.59 -6.17
N GLY A 72 -6.49 12.64 -6.63
CA GLY A 72 -5.26 12.51 -7.43
C GLY A 72 -3.99 12.29 -6.61
N THR A 73 -4.12 11.98 -5.32
CA THR A 73 -2.97 11.70 -4.46
C THR A 73 -2.27 10.43 -4.93
N VAL A 74 -0.94 10.49 -4.97
CA VAL A 74 -0.13 9.32 -5.32
C VAL A 74 -0.30 8.20 -4.30
N VAL A 75 -0.28 6.96 -4.78
CA VAL A 75 -0.26 5.76 -3.93
C VAL A 75 1.13 5.13 -3.96
N PRO A 76 1.56 4.48 -2.88
CA PRO A 76 2.88 3.86 -2.84
C PRO A 76 2.96 2.63 -3.74
N ILE A 77 4.17 2.37 -4.25
CA ILE A 77 4.55 1.09 -4.84
C ILE A 77 5.72 0.52 -4.04
N PHE A 78 5.61 -0.72 -3.64
CA PHE A 78 6.67 -1.47 -2.97
C PHE A 78 7.04 -2.67 -3.82
N ALA A 79 8.32 -2.98 -3.89
CA ALA A 79 8.80 -4.17 -4.57
C ALA A 79 9.84 -4.91 -3.71
N TYR A 80 9.83 -6.24 -3.77
CA TYR A 80 10.74 -7.08 -3.03
C TYR A 80 11.11 -8.32 -3.84
N GLY A 81 12.40 -8.70 -3.84
CA GLY A 81 12.92 -9.85 -4.56
C GLY A 81 13.57 -9.48 -5.90
N ALA A 82 13.53 -10.41 -6.85
CA ALA A 82 14.23 -10.28 -8.13
C ALA A 82 13.74 -9.08 -8.94
N GLY A 83 14.63 -8.14 -9.28
CA GLY A 83 14.33 -6.96 -10.09
C GLY A 83 13.60 -5.84 -9.35
N ALA A 84 13.47 -5.91 -8.03
CA ALA A 84 12.80 -4.93 -7.21
C ALA A 84 13.35 -3.50 -7.38
N GLU A 85 14.63 -3.36 -7.68
CA GLU A 85 15.29 -2.07 -7.91
C GLU A 85 14.72 -1.30 -9.11
N LYS A 86 14.04 -1.97 -10.04
CA LYS A 86 13.39 -1.35 -11.19
C LYS A 86 12.14 -0.55 -10.83
N PHE A 87 11.64 -0.71 -9.60
CA PHE A 87 10.45 0.00 -9.10
C PHE A 87 10.79 1.18 -8.20
N ALA A 88 12.05 1.63 -8.17
CA ALA A 88 12.43 2.85 -7.49
C ALA A 88 12.02 4.08 -8.31
N GLY A 89 11.25 4.99 -7.71
CA GLY A 89 10.84 6.24 -8.37
C GLY A 89 9.34 6.46 -8.38
N ILE A 90 8.89 7.32 -9.28
CA ILE A 90 7.49 7.67 -9.50
C ILE A 90 7.07 7.16 -10.87
N PHE A 91 5.98 6.42 -10.92
CA PHE A 91 5.44 5.81 -12.13
C PHE A 91 4.02 6.28 -12.40
N LYS A 92 3.66 6.34 -13.65
CA LYS A 92 2.26 6.34 -14.06
C LYS A 92 1.75 4.90 -14.07
N ASN A 93 0.50 4.67 -13.71
CA ASN A 93 -0.06 3.31 -13.59
C ASN A 93 0.19 2.45 -14.82
N TRP A 94 0.09 3.02 -16.01
CA TRP A 94 0.29 2.28 -17.27
C TRP A 94 1.77 1.94 -17.59
N GLU A 95 2.72 2.49 -16.86
CA GLU A 95 4.15 2.16 -17.03
C GLU A 95 4.53 0.88 -16.28
N ILE A 96 3.82 0.57 -15.19
CA ILE A 96 4.12 -0.58 -14.32
C ILE A 96 4.08 -1.92 -15.08
N PRO A 97 3.06 -2.23 -15.90
CA PRO A 97 3.04 -3.47 -16.67
C PRO A 97 4.24 -3.63 -17.59
N GLY A 98 4.72 -2.55 -18.20
CA GLY A 98 5.90 -2.58 -19.05
C GLY A 98 7.20 -2.91 -18.31
N VAL A 99 7.34 -2.42 -17.05
CA VAL A 99 8.48 -2.78 -16.19
C VAL A 99 8.44 -4.27 -15.85
N ILE A 100 7.26 -4.79 -15.49
CA ILE A 100 7.07 -6.21 -15.17
C ILE A 100 7.38 -7.08 -16.39
N GLU A 101 6.85 -6.74 -17.56
CA GLU A 101 7.09 -7.46 -18.81
C GLU A 101 8.59 -7.51 -19.14
N GLY A 102 9.30 -6.41 -18.96
CA GLY A 102 10.74 -6.33 -19.18
C GLY A 102 11.54 -7.27 -18.27
N LEU A 103 11.07 -7.55 -17.06
CA LEU A 103 11.70 -8.46 -16.12
C LEU A 103 11.39 -9.94 -16.38
N MET A 104 10.30 -10.24 -17.06
CA MET A 104 9.88 -11.60 -17.41
C MET A 104 10.58 -12.17 -18.67
N ARG A 105 11.35 -11.36 -19.34
CA ARG A 105 12.04 -11.73 -20.60
C ARG A 105 13.45 -12.32 -20.38
#